data_a4b2ccf4a943db40fe9b933b9995137d
#
_entry.id   a4b2ccf4a943db40fe9b933b9995137d
#
_cell.length_a   1.000
_cell.length_b   1.000
_cell.length_c   1.000
_cell.angle_alpha   90.00
_cell.angle_beta   90.00
_cell.angle_gamma   90.00
#
_symmetry.space_group_name_H-M   'P 1'
#
loop_
_entity.id
_entity.type
_entity.pdbx_description
1 polymer ?
#
loop_
_entity_poly.entity_id
_entity_poly.type
_entity_poly.pdbx_seq_one_letter_code
_entity_poly.pdbx_strand_id
1 'polypeptide(L)'
;MAASREKLVTTAVQLVWFKRDLRTVDHAPLVQAAAAGLVLPIYLVEPEYWQQPDTSARQWQFIAQSLDELAEELAALGGALWLQVGDAVETFAALLAALPIAAVWSHAETGNAFTFQRDRAIAQLLREHGIPWHELRQDGVRRGRHDRGDFAAHWAQFVAQPRQPPPAVIAFYTDLPTHLASHSLPSAAALCLAPDTCPHAQPGGRRRGLRLLKSFLHERAEQYLK
;
A
#
# COMPACT_ATOMS: atom_id res chain seq x y z
N MET A 1 36.93 2.73 -29.00
CA MET A 1 36.47 1.53 -28.28
C MET A 1 35.55 1.95 -27.15
N ALA A 2 34.24 1.98 -27.40
CA ALA A 2 33.24 2.33 -26.42
C ALA A 2 32.76 1.00 -25.76
N ALA A 3 33.15 0.78 -24.54
CA ALA A 3 32.68 -0.37 -23.78
C ALA A 3 31.19 -0.15 -23.42
N SER A 4 30.34 -0.98 -24.02
CA SER A 4 28.95 -1.15 -23.61
C SER A 4 28.88 -1.47 -22.11
N ARG A 5 28.39 -0.52 -21.30
CA ARG A 5 27.88 -0.82 -19.99
C ARG A 5 26.57 -1.57 -20.19
N GLU A 6 26.63 -2.89 -20.33
CA GLU A 6 25.49 -3.74 -20.06
C GLU A 6 25.01 -3.44 -18.63
N LYS A 7 23.82 -2.81 -18.53
CA LYS A 7 23.10 -2.70 -17.26
C LYS A 7 22.88 -4.15 -16.81
N LEU A 8 23.64 -4.60 -15.83
CA LEU A 8 23.28 -5.78 -15.06
C LEU A 8 21.83 -5.57 -14.61
N VAL A 9 20.91 -6.28 -15.24
CA VAL A 9 19.54 -6.38 -14.75
C VAL A 9 19.65 -7.12 -13.42
N THR A 10 19.66 -6.35 -12.35
CA THR A 10 19.62 -6.91 -11.00
C THR A 10 18.32 -7.69 -10.88
N THR A 11 18.39 -9.01 -10.74
CA THR A 11 17.25 -9.89 -10.49
C THR A 11 16.62 -9.65 -9.09
N ALA A 12 17.17 -8.70 -8.35
CA ALA A 12 16.78 -8.36 -6.98
C ALA A 12 15.39 -7.68 -6.94
N VAL A 13 14.50 -8.26 -6.15
CA VAL A 13 13.09 -7.85 -6.05
C VAL A 13 12.94 -6.70 -5.07
N GLN A 14 12.25 -5.64 -5.50
CA GLN A 14 11.80 -4.53 -4.69
C GLN A 14 10.33 -4.78 -4.30
N LEU A 15 10.09 -5.21 -3.07
CA LEU A 15 8.75 -5.52 -2.59
C LEU A 15 8.04 -4.22 -2.21
N VAL A 16 6.94 -3.87 -2.89
CA VAL A 16 6.11 -2.71 -2.54
C VAL A 16 4.87 -3.18 -1.81
N TRP A 17 4.85 -2.94 -0.50
CA TRP A 17 3.75 -3.35 0.35
C TRP A 17 2.70 -2.25 0.48
N PHE A 18 1.62 -2.38 -0.27
CA PHE A 18 0.44 -1.52 -0.13
C PHE A 18 -0.33 -1.89 1.13
N LYS A 19 -0.75 -0.88 1.88
CA LYS A 19 -1.52 -1.05 3.13
C LYS A 19 -2.87 -0.31 3.03
N ARG A 20 -2.90 1.00 3.32
CA ARG A 20 -4.09 1.87 3.22
C ARG A 20 -3.99 2.89 2.09
N ASP A 21 -2.94 2.86 1.35
CA ASP A 21 -2.49 3.82 0.34
C ASP A 21 -2.74 3.30 -1.09
N LEU A 22 -3.91 2.74 -1.34
CA LEU A 22 -4.28 1.98 -2.54
C LEU A 22 -4.38 2.88 -3.79
N ARG A 23 -3.22 3.31 -4.30
CA ARG A 23 -3.06 4.19 -5.46
C ARG A 23 -1.68 4.07 -6.08
N THR A 24 -1.56 4.38 -7.36
CA THR A 24 -0.26 4.45 -8.06
C THR A 24 0.29 5.88 -8.16
N VAL A 25 -0.59 6.88 -8.10
CA VAL A 25 -0.24 8.31 -8.17
C VAL A 25 0.10 8.84 -6.78
N ASP A 26 1.13 9.65 -6.69
CA ASP A 26 1.61 10.21 -5.41
C ASP A 26 1.93 9.10 -4.39
N HIS A 27 2.68 8.11 -4.88
CA HIS A 27 3.05 6.92 -4.12
C HIS A 27 4.58 6.77 -4.10
N ALA A 28 5.22 7.49 -3.18
CA ALA A 28 6.67 7.53 -3.08
C ALA A 28 7.34 6.14 -2.97
N PRO A 29 6.82 5.17 -2.21
CA PRO A 29 7.37 3.81 -2.18
C PRO A 29 7.42 3.15 -3.56
N LEU A 30 6.36 3.26 -4.36
CA LEU A 30 6.32 2.69 -5.71
C LEU A 30 7.35 3.36 -6.65
N VAL A 31 7.44 4.69 -6.58
CA VAL A 31 8.41 5.46 -7.40
C VAL A 31 9.84 5.07 -7.06
N GLN A 32 10.18 4.98 -5.77
CA GLN A 32 11.54 4.65 -5.33
C GLN A 32 11.89 3.19 -5.61
N ALA A 33 10.96 2.27 -5.39
CA ALA A 33 11.12 0.86 -5.72
C ALA A 33 11.36 0.66 -7.24
N ALA A 34 10.57 1.32 -8.08
CA ALA A 34 10.71 1.26 -9.54
C ALA A 34 12.07 1.79 -10.03
N ALA A 35 12.64 2.77 -9.34
CA ALA A 35 13.98 3.27 -9.63
C ALA A 35 15.10 2.32 -9.15
N ALA A 36 14.82 1.46 -8.15
CA ALA A 36 15.79 0.57 -7.53
C ALA A 36 15.90 -0.82 -8.21
N GLY A 37 14.84 -1.32 -8.85
CA GLY A 37 14.89 -2.64 -9.49
C GLY A 37 13.53 -3.20 -9.91
N LEU A 38 13.42 -4.53 -9.92
CA LEU A 38 12.20 -5.25 -10.30
C LEU A 38 11.15 -5.14 -9.18
N VAL A 39 9.99 -4.59 -9.49
CA VAL A 39 8.94 -4.33 -8.50
C VAL A 39 7.98 -5.52 -8.37
N LEU A 40 7.74 -5.97 -7.15
CA LEU A 40 6.63 -6.85 -6.80
C LEU A 40 5.66 -6.09 -5.90
N PRO A 41 4.52 -5.61 -6.44
CA PRO A 41 3.50 -4.94 -5.64
C PRO A 41 2.66 -5.97 -4.91
N ILE A 42 2.54 -5.85 -3.57
CA ILE A 42 1.80 -6.79 -2.74
C ILE A 42 0.73 -6.11 -1.90
N TYR A 43 -0.35 -6.85 -1.64
CA TYR A 43 -1.35 -6.53 -0.62
C TYR A 43 -1.68 -7.79 0.19
N LEU A 44 -1.74 -7.63 1.52
CA LEU A 44 -2.07 -8.72 2.44
C LEU A 44 -3.44 -8.51 3.04
N VAL A 45 -4.31 -9.49 2.87
CA VAL A 45 -5.59 -9.57 3.60
C VAL A 45 -5.34 -10.42 4.83
N GLU A 46 -5.30 -9.78 5.98
CA GLU A 46 -5.05 -10.42 7.27
C GLU A 46 -6.40 -10.74 7.95
N PRO A 47 -6.87 -12.02 8.01
CA PRO A 47 -8.16 -12.36 8.61
C PRO A 47 -8.29 -11.88 10.06
N GLU A 48 -7.22 -11.95 10.85
CA GLU A 48 -7.21 -11.48 12.23
C GLU A 48 -7.41 -9.97 12.37
N TYR A 49 -6.90 -9.17 11.41
CA TYR A 49 -7.19 -7.74 11.35
C TYR A 49 -8.69 -7.51 11.17
N TRP A 50 -9.34 -8.28 10.30
CA TRP A 50 -10.77 -8.16 10.02
C TRP A 50 -11.67 -8.67 11.14
N GLN A 51 -11.11 -9.32 12.17
CA GLN A 51 -11.80 -9.67 13.41
C GLN A 51 -11.67 -8.58 14.51
N GLN A 52 -10.94 -7.50 14.26
CA GLN A 52 -10.82 -6.40 15.22
C GLN A 52 -12.16 -5.66 15.39
N PRO A 53 -12.47 -5.12 16.59
CA PRO A 53 -13.77 -4.50 16.87
C PRO A 53 -14.00 -3.20 16.09
N ASP A 54 -12.98 -2.62 15.50
CA ASP A 54 -13.01 -1.42 14.69
C ASP A 54 -13.11 -1.70 13.18
N THR A 55 -13.43 -2.95 12.78
CA THR A 55 -13.63 -3.36 11.39
C THR A 55 -15.09 -3.69 11.07
N SER A 56 -15.45 -3.67 9.78
CA SER A 56 -16.81 -4.00 9.33
C SER A 56 -16.84 -4.46 7.88
N ALA A 57 -17.92 -5.13 7.47
CA ALA A 57 -18.15 -5.54 6.08
C ALA A 57 -18.16 -4.34 5.11
N ARG A 58 -18.66 -3.18 5.52
CA ARG A 58 -18.65 -1.95 4.73
C ARG A 58 -17.23 -1.42 4.48
N GLN A 59 -16.38 -1.45 5.51
CA GLN A 59 -14.97 -1.09 5.35
C GLN A 59 -14.25 -2.07 4.42
N TRP A 60 -14.52 -3.38 4.56
CA TRP A 60 -13.99 -4.38 3.64
C TRP A 60 -14.43 -4.14 2.20
N GLN A 61 -15.71 -3.89 1.96
CA GLN A 61 -16.24 -3.59 0.64
C GLN A 61 -15.53 -2.37 0.01
N PHE A 62 -15.31 -1.32 0.80
CA PHE A 62 -14.58 -0.12 0.36
C PHE A 62 -13.13 -0.47 -0.03
N ILE A 63 -12.45 -1.26 0.79
CA ILE A 63 -11.07 -1.71 0.51
C ILE A 63 -11.03 -2.61 -0.72
N ALA A 64 -11.93 -3.60 -0.84
CA ALA A 64 -11.98 -4.50 -1.97
C ALA A 64 -12.15 -3.74 -3.30
N GLN A 65 -13.09 -2.79 -3.35
CA GLN A 65 -13.27 -1.93 -4.53
C GLN A 65 -12.07 -1.04 -4.83
N SER A 66 -11.33 -0.63 -3.79
CA SER A 66 -10.10 0.16 -3.97
C SER A 66 -8.95 -0.71 -4.47
N LEU A 67 -8.89 -1.99 -4.08
CA LEU A 67 -7.93 -2.97 -4.58
C LEU A 67 -8.20 -3.35 -6.04
N ASP A 68 -9.46 -3.47 -6.44
CA ASP A 68 -9.83 -3.69 -7.84
C ASP A 68 -9.31 -2.53 -8.71
N GLU A 69 -9.52 -1.27 -8.28
CA GLU A 69 -9.02 -0.10 -9.00
C GLU A 69 -7.48 -0.05 -9.03
N LEU A 70 -6.80 -0.37 -7.92
CA LEU A 70 -5.34 -0.45 -7.86
C LEU A 70 -4.80 -1.52 -8.80
N ALA A 71 -5.46 -2.70 -8.85
CA ALA A 71 -5.07 -3.78 -9.75
C ALA A 71 -5.20 -3.36 -11.23
N GLU A 72 -6.29 -2.64 -11.60
CA GLU A 72 -6.44 -2.03 -12.92
C GLU A 72 -5.32 -1.02 -13.24
N GLU A 73 -4.98 -0.15 -12.28
CA GLU A 73 -3.90 0.84 -12.44
C GLU A 73 -2.54 0.17 -12.65
N LEU A 74 -2.22 -0.87 -11.87
CA LEU A 74 -0.98 -1.63 -12.00
C LEU A 74 -0.94 -2.42 -13.31
N ALA A 75 -2.06 -3.00 -13.74
CA ALA A 75 -2.17 -3.68 -15.04
C ALA A 75 -1.92 -2.72 -16.21
N ALA A 76 -2.43 -1.49 -16.14
CA ALA A 76 -2.17 -0.46 -17.14
C ALA A 76 -0.69 -0.04 -17.20
N LEU A 77 0.07 -0.25 -16.12
CA LEU A 77 1.52 -0.04 -16.05
C LEU A 77 2.32 -1.30 -16.45
N GLY A 78 1.66 -2.40 -16.83
CA GLY A 78 2.27 -3.65 -17.27
C GLY A 78 2.55 -4.66 -16.17
N GLY A 79 2.02 -4.49 -14.97
CA GLY A 79 2.21 -5.39 -13.82
C GLY A 79 0.92 -5.97 -13.27
N ALA A 80 1.03 -6.66 -12.13
CA ALA A 80 -0.11 -7.20 -11.41
C ALA A 80 0.07 -7.01 -9.91
N LEU A 81 -1.03 -6.77 -9.20
CA LEU A 81 -1.03 -6.79 -7.74
C LEU A 81 -0.99 -8.24 -7.26
N TRP A 82 0.01 -8.59 -6.47
CA TRP A 82 0.07 -9.87 -5.79
C TRP A 82 -0.68 -9.79 -4.46
N LEU A 83 -1.72 -10.59 -4.33
CA LEU A 83 -2.61 -10.60 -3.18
C LEU A 83 -2.45 -11.91 -2.42
N GLN A 84 -2.30 -11.83 -1.10
CA GLN A 84 -2.33 -12.98 -0.22
C GLN A 84 -3.34 -12.80 0.91
N VAL A 85 -3.87 -13.92 1.38
CA VAL A 85 -4.79 -14.00 2.52
C VAL A 85 -4.10 -14.83 3.60
N GLY A 86 -3.78 -14.25 4.74
CA GLY A 86 -3.09 -14.94 5.82
C GLY A 86 -2.38 -14.00 6.78
N ASP A 87 -1.56 -14.56 7.65
CA ASP A 87 -0.71 -13.81 8.57
C ASP A 87 0.43 -13.11 7.81
N ALA A 88 0.70 -11.86 8.18
CA ALA A 88 1.71 -11.05 7.49
C ALA A 88 3.13 -11.56 7.74
N VAL A 89 3.45 -12.03 8.96
CA VAL A 89 4.80 -12.50 9.30
C VAL A 89 5.11 -13.80 8.57
N GLU A 90 4.15 -14.73 8.55
CA GLU A 90 4.28 -16.00 7.81
C GLU A 90 4.42 -15.74 6.30
N THR A 91 3.61 -14.82 5.76
CA THR A 91 3.68 -14.45 4.34
C THR A 91 5.04 -13.84 3.98
N PHE A 92 5.54 -12.90 4.79
CA PHE A 92 6.86 -12.30 4.56
C PHE A 92 7.98 -13.34 4.71
N ALA A 93 7.92 -14.24 5.68
CA ALA A 93 8.90 -15.32 5.83
C ALA A 93 8.94 -16.23 4.59
N ALA A 94 7.76 -16.60 4.04
CA ALA A 94 7.67 -17.39 2.81
C ALA A 94 8.25 -16.64 1.59
N LEU A 95 7.97 -15.35 1.46
CA LEU A 95 8.54 -14.51 0.39
C LEU A 95 10.06 -14.40 0.49
N LEU A 96 10.60 -14.16 1.71
CA LEU A 96 12.04 -14.06 1.95
C LEU A 96 12.77 -15.36 1.66
N ALA A 97 12.13 -16.51 1.94
CA ALA A 97 12.70 -17.82 1.65
C ALA A 97 12.71 -18.16 0.15
N ALA A 98 11.75 -17.64 -0.62
CA ALA A 98 11.54 -18.04 -2.01
C ALA A 98 12.09 -17.03 -3.03
N LEU A 99 12.23 -15.74 -2.69
CA LEU A 99 12.54 -14.68 -3.64
C LEU A 99 13.81 -13.91 -3.24
N PRO A 100 14.59 -13.43 -4.20
CA PRO A 100 15.77 -12.60 -3.95
C PRO A 100 15.37 -11.15 -3.61
N ILE A 101 14.68 -10.95 -2.47
CA ILE A 101 14.19 -9.64 -2.05
C ILE A 101 15.37 -8.77 -1.63
N ALA A 102 15.53 -7.60 -2.26
CA ALA A 102 16.58 -6.64 -1.94
C ALA A 102 16.12 -5.59 -0.94
N ALA A 103 14.85 -5.18 -0.99
CA ALA A 103 14.29 -4.22 -0.06
C ALA A 103 12.75 -4.32 -0.01
N VAL A 104 12.18 -3.86 1.09
CA VAL A 104 10.74 -3.64 1.26
C VAL A 104 10.47 -2.14 1.29
N TRP A 105 9.43 -1.71 0.60
CA TRP A 105 8.99 -0.33 0.48
C TRP A 105 7.53 -0.21 0.86
N SER A 106 7.19 0.70 1.76
CA SER A 106 5.80 1.00 2.11
C SER A 106 5.63 2.42 2.59
N HIS A 107 4.39 2.92 2.61
CA HIS A 107 4.11 4.08 3.44
C HIS A 107 4.03 3.69 4.92
N ALA A 108 4.41 4.63 5.77
CA ALA A 108 4.20 4.52 7.21
C ALA A 108 2.69 4.52 7.50
N GLU A 109 2.25 3.58 8.29
CA GLU A 109 0.84 3.45 8.69
C GLU A 109 0.62 4.00 10.10
N THR A 110 -0.48 4.76 10.28
CA THR A 110 -1.06 5.09 11.56
C THR A 110 -2.35 4.29 11.71
N GLY A 111 -2.26 3.14 12.35
CA GLY A 111 -3.36 2.20 12.54
C GLY A 111 -3.67 1.95 14.02
N ASN A 112 -4.30 0.82 14.29
CA ASN A 112 -4.62 0.33 15.64
C ASN A 112 -3.45 -0.48 16.24
N ALA A 113 -3.66 -1.04 17.43
CA ALA A 113 -2.64 -1.84 18.11
C ALA A 113 -2.22 -3.09 17.30
N PHE A 114 -3.15 -3.71 16.57
CA PHE A 114 -2.86 -4.86 15.71
C PHE A 114 -1.83 -4.52 14.64
N THR A 115 -2.10 -3.48 13.84
CA THR A 115 -1.19 -3.08 12.74
C THR A 115 0.17 -2.60 13.26
N PHE A 116 0.19 -1.96 14.44
CA PHE A 116 1.45 -1.56 15.08
C PHE A 116 2.29 -2.77 15.52
N GLN A 117 1.69 -3.79 16.12
CA GLN A 117 2.39 -5.02 16.52
C GLN A 117 2.88 -5.80 15.31
N ARG A 118 2.04 -5.94 14.27
CA ARG A 118 2.39 -6.53 12.99
C ARG A 118 3.63 -5.85 12.38
N ASP A 119 3.61 -4.52 12.26
CA ASP A 119 4.73 -3.77 11.68
C ASP A 119 6.03 -3.96 12.48
N ARG A 120 5.94 -4.06 13.81
CA ARG A 120 7.12 -4.38 14.65
C ARG A 120 7.67 -5.78 14.39
N ALA A 121 6.79 -6.78 14.25
CA ALA A 121 7.20 -8.15 13.97
C ALA A 121 7.84 -8.25 12.57
N ILE A 122 7.26 -7.61 11.56
CA ILE A 122 7.85 -7.54 10.21
C ILE A 122 9.20 -6.82 10.23
N ALA A 123 9.33 -5.71 10.95
CA ALA A 123 10.61 -4.99 11.08
C ALA A 123 11.69 -5.85 11.74
N GLN A 124 11.33 -6.71 12.68
CA GLN A 124 12.25 -7.65 13.29
C GLN A 124 12.67 -8.74 12.30
N LEU A 125 11.71 -9.39 11.63
CA LEU A 125 11.95 -10.42 10.62
C LEU A 125 12.90 -9.91 9.51
N LEU A 126 12.62 -8.73 8.96
CA LEU A 126 13.43 -8.12 7.91
C LEU A 126 14.87 -7.83 8.38
N ARG A 127 15.05 -7.36 9.62
CA ARG A 127 16.38 -7.14 10.21
C ARG A 127 17.17 -8.44 10.37
N GLU A 128 16.52 -9.51 10.79
CA GLU A 128 17.13 -10.85 10.94
C GLU A 128 17.62 -11.38 9.59
N HIS A 129 16.95 -11.02 8.49
CA HIS A 129 17.34 -11.39 7.13
C HIS A 129 18.25 -10.36 6.45
N GLY A 130 18.60 -9.26 7.12
CA GLY A 130 19.43 -8.21 6.53
C GLY A 130 18.75 -7.42 5.42
N ILE A 131 17.41 -7.43 5.35
CA ILE A 131 16.62 -6.74 4.32
C ILE A 131 16.21 -5.35 4.81
N PRO A 132 16.57 -4.27 4.12
CA PRO A 132 16.13 -2.92 4.47
C PRO A 132 14.64 -2.74 4.24
N TRP A 133 13.96 -2.10 5.20
CA TRP A 133 12.59 -1.65 5.06
C TRP A 133 12.53 -0.12 5.00
N HIS A 134 12.10 0.42 3.88
CA HIS A 134 11.93 1.85 3.64
C HIS A 134 10.47 2.25 3.89
N GLU A 135 10.18 2.72 5.09
CA GLU A 135 8.89 3.31 5.42
C GLU A 135 8.90 4.81 5.12
N LEU A 136 8.11 5.23 4.13
CA LEU A 136 8.00 6.63 3.72
C LEU A 136 6.71 7.26 4.28
N ARG A 137 6.75 8.56 4.55
CA ARG A 137 5.54 9.26 5.01
C ARG A 137 4.56 9.48 3.87
N GLN A 138 3.27 9.27 4.14
CA GLN A 138 2.19 9.58 3.19
C GLN A 138 1.38 10.83 3.58
N ASP A 139 1.63 11.38 4.76
CA ASP A 139 0.93 12.52 5.34
C ASP A 139 1.87 13.36 6.22
N GLY A 140 1.35 14.46 6.76
CA GLY A 140 2.11 15.35 7.64
C GLY A 140 2.28 14.84 9.08
N VAL A 141 1.79 13.64 9.42
CA VAL A 141 1.91 13.08 10.77
C VAL A 141 3.33 12.57 11.02
N ARG A 142 3.91 12.95 12.15
CA ARG A 142 5.19 12.42 12.63
C ARG A 142 4.96 11.45 13.77
N ARG A 143 5.14 10.16 13.52
CA ARG A 143 4.97 9.11 14.54
C ARG A 143 6.01 9.28 15.66
N GLY A 144 5.61 8.95 16.90
CA GLY A 144 6.49 8.94 18.08
C GLY A 144 6.89 10.33 18.62
N ARG A 145 6.38 11.42 18.08
CA ARG A 145 6.65 12.76 18.56
C ARG A 145 5.52 13.27 19.44
N HIS A 146 5.86 13.77 20.62
CA HIS A 146 4.90 14.31 21.59
C HIS A 146 4.74 15.81 21.54
N ASP A 147 5.74 16.56 21.06
CA ASP A 147 5.66 18.00 20.87
C ASP A 147 4.85 18.35 19.62
N ARG A 148 3.82 19.17 19.79
CA ARG A 148 2.94 19.66 18.72
C ARG A 148 3.21 21.11 18.31
N GLY A 149 4.17 21.80 18.95
CA GLY A 149 4.40 23.23 18.75
C GLY A 149 4.74 23.61 17.31
N ASP A 150 5.40 22.72 16.56
CA ASP A 150 5.79 22.94 15.18
C ASP A 150 4.93 22.14 14.16
N PHE A 151 3.82 21.52 14.62
CA PHE A 151 2.98 20.67 13.75
C PHE A 151 2.47 21.40 12.51
N ALA A 152 1.94 22.63 12.68
CA ALA A 152 1.35 23.39 11.58
C ALA A 152 2.40 23.73 10.49
N ALA A 153 3.60 24.18 10.92
CA ALA A 153 4.69 24.49 10.00
C ALA A 153 5.17 23.25 9.25
N HIS A 154 5.33 22.14 9.97
CA HIS A 154 5.74 20.88 9.38
C HIS A 154 4.69 20.32 8.41
N TRP A 155 3.41 20.39 8.79
CA TRP A 155 2.30 19.98 7.91
C TRP A 155 2.24 20.83 6.65
N ALA A 156 2.36 22.16 6.78
CA ALA A 156 2.40 23.08 5.64
C ALA A 156 3.57 22.75 4.68
N GLN A 157 4.76 22.50 5.24
CA GLN A 157 5.92 22.11 4.44
C GLN A 157 5.69 20.76 3.70
N PHE A 158 5.06 19.79 4.37
CA PHE A 158 4.77 18.49 3.77
C PHE A 158 3.77 18.61 2.62
N VAL A 159 2.65 19.30 2.81
CA VAL A 159 1.61 19.45 1.80
C VAL A 159 1.97 20.36 0.64
N ALA A 160 2.99 21.24 0.81
CA ALA A 160 3.52 22.06 -0.25
C ALA A 160 4.43 21.27 -1.23
N GLN A 161 4.81 20.05 -0.91
CA GLN A 161 5.61 19.22 -1.81
C GLN A 161 4.81 18.88 -3.08
N PRO A 162 5.47 18.86 -4.25
CA PRO A 162 4.81 18.47 -5.49
C PRO A 162 4.36 17.01 -5.42
N ARG A 163 3.17 16.73 -5.94
CA ARG A 163 2.69 15.35 -6.06
C ARG A 163 3.57 14.58 -7.05
N GLN A 164 3.90 13.35 -6.70
CA GLN A 164 4.70 12.48 -7.54
C GLN A 164 3.80 11.82 -8.59
N PRO A 165 4.11 11.94 -9.91
CA PRO A 165 3.41 11.14 -10.92
C PRO A 165 3.74 9.65 -10.72
N PRO A 166 2.90 8.73 -11.23
CA PRO A 166 3.29 7.33 -11.29
C PRO A 166 4.56 7.21 -12.14
N PRO A 167 5.41 6.20 -11.88
CA PRO A 167 6.57 5.95 -12.73
C PRO A 167 6.12 5.71 -14.19
N ALA A 168 6.82 6.32 -15.15
CA ALA A 168 6.48 6.15 -16.57
C ALA A 168 6.70 4.71 -17.06
N VAL A 169 7.67 4.02 -16.45
CA VAL A 169 7.99 2.61 -16.74
C VAL A 169 8.32 1.94 -15.42
N ILE A 170 7.74 0.76 -15.21
CA ILE A 170 8.05 -0.11 -14.08
C ILE A 170 8.46 -1.47 -14.66
N ALA A 171 9.63 -1.95 -14.26
CA ALA A 171 10.01 -3.34 -14.50
C ALA A 171 9.41 -4.19 -13.37
N PHE A 172 8.42 -5.00 -13.69
CA PHE A 172 7.78 -5.86 -12.70
C PHE A 172 8.47 -7.22 -12.60
N TYR A 173 8.50 -7.75 -11.37
CA TYR A 173 8.88 -9.12 -11.11
C TYR A 173 7.69 -10.04 -11.38
N THR A 174 7.86 -11.03 -12.28
CA THR A 174 6.78 -11.91 -12.74
C THR A 174 7.04 -13.40 -12.49
N ASP A 175 8.24 -13.75 -12.06
CA ASP A 175 8.67 -15.15 -11.89
C ASP A 175 8.33 -15.69 -10.49
N LEU A 176 7.04 -15.65 -10.13
CA LEU A 176 6.57 -16.13 -8.84
C LEU A 176 6.46 -17.65 -8.84
N PRO A 177 7.01 -18.35 -7.83
CA PRO A 177 6.79 -19.79 -7.65
C PRO A 177 5.31 -20.13 -7.52
N THR A 178 4.89 -21.28 -8.04
CA THR A 178 3.49 -21.71 -8.06
C THR A 178 2.85 -21.75 -6.65
N HIS A 179 3.62 -22.11 -5.63
CA HIS A 179 3.14 -22.15 -4.24
C HIS A 179 2.93 -20.75 -3.64
N LEU A 180 3.40 -19.69 -4.31
CA LEU A 180 3.14 -18.28 -3.99
C LEU A 180 2.17 -17.64 -4.99
N ALA A 181 1.28 -18.42 -5.60
CA ALA A 181 0.27 -17.86 -6.50
C ALA A 181 -0.59 -16.81 -5.79
N SER A 182 -0.97 -15.76 -6.53
CA SER A 182 -1.86 -14.71 -6.00
C SER A 182 -3.23 -15.28 -5.68
N HIS A 183 -3.79 -14.89 -4.53
CA HIS A 183 -5.15 -15.26 -4.14
C HIS A 183 -6.17 -14.30 -4.79
N SER A 184 -7.43 -14.75 -4.86
CA SER A 184 -8.55 -13.86 -5.13
C SER A 184 -8.97 -13.10 -3.88
N LEU A 185 -9.62 -11.95 -4.04
CA LEU A 185 -10.20 -11.21 -2.92
C LEU A 185 -11.26 -12.06 -2.21
N PRO A 186 -11.16 -12.26 -0.89
CA PRO A 186 -12.17 -12.99 -0.12
C PRO A 186 -13.48 -12.19 -0.05
N SER A 187 -14.60 -12.88 0.09
CA SER A 187 -15.86 -12.23 0.43
C SER A 187 -15.85 -11.75 1.89
N ALA A 188 -16.74 -10.80 2.23
CA ALA A 188 -16.94 -10.39 3.63
C ALA A 188 -17.32 -11.58 4.54
N ALA A 189 -18.12 -12.52 4.01
CA ALA A 189 -18.49 -13.74 4.73
C ALA A 189 -17.29 -14.68 4.97
N ALA A 190 -16.36 -14.78 4.02
CA ALA A 190 -15.11 -15.54 4.19
C ALA A 190 -14.19 -14.92 5.26
N LEU A 191 -14.30 -13.61 5.48
CA LEU A 191 -13.63 -12.90 6.57
C LEU A 191 -14.48 -12.88 7.87
N CYS A 192 -15.56 -13.65 7.95
CA CYS A 192 -16.48 -13.72 9.10
C CYS A 192 -17.05 -12.36 9.52
N LEU A 193 -17.16 -11.42 8.60
CA LEU A 193 -17.73 -10.10 8.86
C LEU A 193 -19.26 -10.16 8.84
N ALA A 194 -19.90 -9.59 9.87
CA ALA A 194 -21.35 -9.48 9.91
C ALA A 194 -21.88 -8.64 8.73
N PRO A 195 -23.03 -9.00 8.15
CA PRO A 195 -23.64 -8.21 7.08
C PRO A 195 -23.87 -6.76 7.50
N ASP A 196 -23.52 -5.82 6.64
CA ASP A 196 -23.76 -4.39 6.83
C ASP A 196 -24.73 -3.89 5.76
N THR A 197 -25.87 -3.37 6.20
CA THR A 197 -26.99 -2.96 5.34
C THR A 197 -27.03 -1.46 5.08
N CYS A 198 -25.90 -0.75 5.14
CA CYS A 198 -25.87 0.68 4.84
C CYS A 198 -26.27 0.95 3.36
N PRO A 199 -27.46 1.51 3.08
CA PRO A 199 -27.95 1.66 1.71
C PRO A 199 -27.20 2.73 0.91
N HIS A 200 -26.47 3.60 1.60
CA HIS A 200 -25.69 4.70 1.00
C HIS A 200 -24.21 4.58 1.33
N ALA A 201 -23.69 3.35 1.43
CA ALA A 201 -22.27 3.12 1.65
C ALA A 201 -21.46 3.79 0.53
N GLN A 202 -20.44 4.55 0.93
CA GLN A 202 -19.55 5.19 -0.03
C GLN A 202 -18.73 4.10 -0.76
N PRO A 203 -18.76 4.08 -2.10
CA PRO A 203 -17.94 3.14 -2.85
C PRO A 203 -16.46 3.49 -2.75
N GLY A 204 -15.60 2.45 -2.70
CA GLY A 204 -14.15 2.58 -2.74
C GLY A 204 -13.60 3.03 -4.09
N GLY A 205 -12.29 3.29 -4.10
CA GLY A 205 -11.52 3.65 -5.30
C GLY A 205 -11.15 5.13 -5.36
N ARG A 206 -9.91 5.38 -5.81
CA ARG A 206 -9.33 6.72 -5.94
C ARG A 206 -10.11 7.60 -6.92
N ARG A 207 -10.53 7.06 -8.07
CA ARG A 207 -11.30 7.81 -9.10
C ARG A 207 -12.60 8.37 -8.53
N ARG A 208 -13.28 7.59 -7.67
CA ARG A 208 -14.51 8.03 -6.99
C ARG A 208 -14.23 9.06 -5.92
N GLY A 209 -13.17 8.85 -5.11
CA GLY A 209 -12.72 9.83 -4.12
C GLY A 209 -12.39 11.19 -4.74
N LEU A 210 -11.69 11.22 -5.87
CA LEU A 210 -11.37 12.46 -6.59
C LEU A 210 -12.61 13.16 -7.15
N ARG A 211 -13.61 12.42 -7.62
CA ARG A 211 -14.88 13.01 -8.07
C ARG A 211 -15.64 13.68 -6.91
N LEU A 212 -15.68 13.01 -5.75
CA LEU A 212 -16.30 13.57 -4.54
C LEU A 212 -15.57 14.80 -4.05
N LEU A 213 -14.23 14.77 -4.05
CA LEU A 213 -13.41 15.93 -3.68
C LEU A 213 -13.69 17.11 -4.65
N LYS A 214 -13.70 16.85 -5.96
CA LYS A 214 -14.00 17.87 -6.97
C LYS A 214 -15.39 18.47 -6.75
N SER A 215 -16.42 17.66 -6.57
CA SER A 215 -17.79 18.14 -6.29
C SER A 215 -17.83 18.93 -4.97
N PHE A 216 -17.12 18.51 -3.94
CA PHE A 216 -17.03 19.27 -2.69
C PHE A 216 -16.44 20.66 -2.93
N LEU A 217 -15.28 20.73 -3.58
CA LEU A 217 -14.56 22.00 -3.77
C LEU A 217 -15.30 22.99 -4.67
N HIS A 218 -16.04 22.51 -5.68
CA HIS A 218 -16.71 23.37 -6.66
C HIS A 218 -18.19 23.68 -6.35
N GLU A 219 -18.87 22.82 -5.56
CA GLU A 219 -20.32 22.91 -5.41
C GLU A 219 -20.75 23.03 -3.94
N ARG A 220 -20.07 22.36 -3.00
CA ARG A 220 -20.52 22.18 -1.63
C ARG A 220 -19.71 22.90 -0.57
N ALA A 221 -18.46 23.31 -0.90
CA ALA A 221 -17.55 23.89 0.10
C ALA A 221 -18.11 25.18 0.72
N GLU A 222 -18.77 26.03 -0.07
CA GLU A 222 -19.39 27.29 0.40
C GLU A 222 -20.57 27.05 1.36
N GLN A 223 -21.18 25.88 1.33
CA GLN A 223 -22.32 25.53 2.18
C GLN A 223 -21.88 24.79 3.46
N TYR A 224 -20.62 24.37 3.52
CA TYR A 224 -20.12 23.53 4.63
C TYR A 224 -20.00 24.28 5.96
N LEU A 225 -19.83 25.61 5.92
CA LEU A 225 -19.71 26.47 7.09
C LEU A 225 -20.99 27.26 7.43
N LYS A 226 -22.09 27.00 6.73
CA LYS A 226 -23.42 27.54 7.03
C LYS A 226 -24.23 26.55 7.84
#